data_c25446f1c39f68d7c79e3c4f8d72b2be
#
_entry.id   c25446f1c39f68d7c79e3c4f8d72b2be
#
_cell.length_a   1.000
_cell.length_b   1.000
_cell.length_c   1.000
_cell.angle_alpha   90.00
_cell.angle_beta   90.00
_cell.angle_gamma   90.00
#
_symmetry.space_group_name_H-M   'P 1'
#
loop_
_entity.id
_entity.type
_entity.pdbx_description
1 polymer ?
#
loop_
_entity_poly.entity_id
_entity_poly.type
_entity_poly.pdbx_seq_one_letter_code
_entity_poly.pdbx_strand_id
1 'polypeptide(L)'
;MRMYGFRARKPTVKTRLPRWRGVLSAWLAVVSASVWAQAVEPVEIQPGIWMVQGASALGTPANRNFISNAAFVVTADGVVVIDALGSPALARELVAAIARVTPQPIRHLVVTHYHADHIYGLQVFKDLGITITAHQQGQAYLHSDNAQLRLKASREELAPWIDAQTRLVPADRWVSDTTRFTLGGVEFVLQPAGPAHTPEDLVVVLPRQGVLMAGDLVFRGRVPFVGQADSGRWIEALNRLLSYDVRTIVPGHGPASTSAVADLQLTRDYLQHLRRTMGDAARNLEPFEEAYAKADWSAYAHLPLFKAANRINAYNTYLLMEQSAP
;
A
#
# COMPACT_ATOMS: atom_id res chain seq x y z
N MET A 1 -95.05 45.43 -51.22
CA MET A 1 -94.05 45.71 -50.17
C MET A 1 -93.50 44.38 -49.68
N ARG A 2 -92.25 44.04 -50.07
CA ARG A 2 -91.64 42.70 -49.88
C ARG A 2 -90.95 42.64 -48.54
N MET A 3 -91.27 41.63 -47.69
CA MET A 3 -90.52 41.33 -46.49
C MET A 3 -89.55 40.19 -46.76
N TYR A 4 -88.30 40.44 -46.46
CA TYR A 4 -87.21 39.44 -46.54
C TYR A 4 -87.11 38.73 -45.24
N GLY A 5 -87.26 37.36 -45.23
CA GLY A 5 -87.01 36.58 -44.07
C GLY A 5 -85.54 36.18 -43.94
N PHE A 6 -84.95 36.48 -42.81
CA PHE A 6 -83.58 36.08 -42.45
C PHE A 6 -83.62 34.72 -41.75
N ARG A 7 -83.02 33.67 -42.37
CA ARG A 7 -82.78 32.37 -41.72
C ARG A 7 -81.42 32.44 -41.01
N ALA A 8 -81.45 32.32 -39.68
CA ALA A 8 -80.29 32.15 -38.87
C ALA A 8 -79.70 30.71 -39.02
N ARG A 9 -78.41 30.65 -39.42
CA ARG A 9 -77.65 29.40 -39.36
C ARG A 9 -76.98 29.26 -37.96
N LYS A 10 -77.23 28.12 -37.32
CA LYS A 10 -76.50 27.76 -36.06
C LYS A 10 -75.05 27.36 -36.35
N PRO A 11 -74.07 27.86 -35.63
CA PRO A 11 -72.71 27.39 -35.76
C PRO A 11 -72.52 26.05 -35.01
N THR A 12 -71.98 25.04 -35.75
CA THR A 12 -71.50 23.79 -35.17
C THR A 12 -70.14 24.01 -34.61
N VAL A 13 -70.00 23.96 -33.27
CA VAL A 13 -68.76 24.00 -32.55
C VAL A 13 -68.15 22.58 -32.60
N LYS A 14 -67.05 22.37 -33.33
CA LYS A 14 -66.22 21.18 -33.24
C LYS A 14 -65.30 21.32 -32.06
N THR A 15 -65.57 20.65 -30.95
CA THR A 15 -64.67 20.49 -29.82
C THR A 15 -63.50 19.55 -30.21
N ARG A 16 -62.30 20.11 -30.37
CA ARG A 16 -61.05 19.33 -30.46
C ARG A 16 -60.59 19.04 -29.06
N LEU A 17 -60.56 17.77 -28.65
CA LEU A 17 -59.91 17.30 -27.43
C LEU A 17 -58.39 17.46 -27.58
N PRO A 18 -57.65 17.98 -26.57
CA PRO A 18 -56.20 18.06 -26.60
C PRO A 18 -55.62 16.66 -26.43
N ARG A 19 -54.79 16.25 -27.41
CA ARG A 19 -53.94 15.07 -27.29
C ARG A 19 -52.86 15.35 -26.23
N TRP A 20 -53.02 14.79 -25.05
CA TRP A 20 -51.98 14.70 -24.04
C TRP A 20 -50.89 13.80 -24.58
N ARG A 21 -49.74 14.40 -25.00
CA ARG A 21 -48.50 13.69 -25.21
C ARG A 21 -47.97 13.35 -23.81
N GLY A 22 -48.04 12.08 -23.44
CA GLY A 22 -47.41 11.59 -22.23
C GLY A 22 -45.92 11.84 -22.29
N VAL A 23 -45.41 12.73 -21.43
CA VAL A 23 -44.00 12.87 -21.15
C VAL A 23 -43.62 11.69 -20.27
N LEU A 24 -43.05 10.63 -20.85
CA LEU A 24 -42.35 9.61 -20.10
C LEU A 24 -41.14 10.26 -19.44
N SER A 25 -41.25 10.63 -18.17
CA SER A 25 -40.13 10.98 -17.33
C SER A 25 -39.32 9.70 -17.10
N ALA A 26 -38.25 9.53 -17.87
CA ALA A 26 -37.25 8.51 -17.61
C ALA A 26 -36.50 8.91 -16.31
N TRP A 27 -36.87 8.27 -15.20
CA TRP A 27 -36.06 8.28 -14.00
C TRP A 27 -34.77 7.55 -14.31
N LEU A 28 -33.68 8.29 -14.58
CA LEU A 28 -32.34 7.77 -14.53
C LEU A 28 -32.06 7.41 -13.07
N ALA A 29 -32.21 6.14 -12.72
CA ALA A 29 -31.65 5.63 -11.47
C ALA A 29 -30.14 5.74 -11.58
N VAL A 30 -29.57 6.79 -10.99
CA VAL A 30 -28.14 6.87 -10.72
C VAL A 30 -27.86 5.78 -9.71
N VAL A 31 -27.45 4.61 -10.19
CA VAL A 31 -26.85 3.58 -9.36
C VAL A 31 -25.51 4.17 -8.90
N SER A 32 -25.52 4.81 -7.75
CA SER A 32 -24.32 5.14 -7.03
C SER A 32 -23.66 3.80 -6.70
N ALA A 33 -22.68 3.39 -7.49
CA ALA A 33 -21.77 2.33 -7.11
C ALA A 33 -21.09 2.78 -5.82
N SER A 34 -21.62 2.34 -4.70
CA SER A 34 -20.97 2.47 -3.41
C SER A 34 -19.65 1.74 -3.57
N VAL A 35 -18.54 2.48 -3.72
CA VAL A 35 -17.21 1.91 -3.60
C VAL A 35 -17.11 1.46 -2.15
N TRP A 36 -17.44 0.19 -1.93
CA TRP A 36 -17.26 -0.41 -0.62
C TRP A 36 -15.77 -0.35 -0.32
N ALA A 37 -15.41 0.33 0.74
CA ALA A 37 -14.04 0.33 1.22
C ALA A 37 -13.63 -1.14 1.43
N GLN A 38 -12.49 -1.53 0.86
CA GLN A 38 -12.00 -2.90 0.95
C GLN A 38 -11.94 -3.33 2.42
N ALA A 39 -12.56 -4.46 2.75
CA ALA A 39 -12.55 -5.01 4.09
C ALA A 39 -11.17 -5.57 4.45
N VAL A 40 -10.81 -5.52 5.73
CA VAL A 40 -9.61 -6.18 6.26
C VAL A 40 -9.93 -7.66 6.45
N GLU A 41 -9.83 -8.41 5.35
CA GLU A 41 -10.12 -9.85 5.33
C GLU A 41 -8.83 -10.65 5.25
N PRO A 42 -8.56 -11.51 6.25
CA PRO A 42 -7.37 -12.34 6.27
C PRO A 42 -7.49 -13.52 5.31
N VAL A 43 -6.44 -13.77 4.56
CA VAL A 43 -6.28 -14.94 3.68
C VAL A 43 -5.16 -15.80 4.22
N GLU A 44 -5.42 -17.08 4.42
CA GLU A 44 -4.39 -18.04 4.82
C GLU A 44 -3.50 -18.36 3.62
N ILE A 45 -2.20 -18.10 3.76
CA ILE A 45 -1.20 -18.33 2.71
C ILE A 45 -0.44 -19.65 2.90
N GLN A 46 -0.32 -20.08 4.13
CA GLN A 46 0.14 -21.40 4.58
C GLN A 46 -0.48 -21.69 5.94
N PRO A 47 -0.53 -22.96 6.40
CA PRO A 47 -1.11 -23.30 7.68
C PRO A 47 -0.59 -22.42 8.84
N GLY A 48 -1.50 -21.66 9.46
CA GLY A 48 -1.21 -20.74 10.54
C GLY A 48 -0.57 -19.42 10.13
N ILE A 49 -0.32 -19.14 8.84
CA ILE A 49 0.27 -17.91 8.34
C ILE A 49 -0.74 -17.19 7.46
N TRP A 50 -1.08 -15.98 7.84
CA TRP A 50 -2.17 -15.19 7.26
C TRP A 50 -1.68 -13.83 6.78
N MET A 51 -2.34 -13.28 5.79
CA MET A 51 -2.11 -11.94 5.28
C MET A 51 -3.43 -11.21 5.05
N VAL A 52 -3.44 -9.91 5.29
CA VAL A 52 -4.45 -8.98 4.76
C VAL A 52 -3.79 -8.14 3.67
N GLN A 53 -4.47 -7.97 2.55
CA GLN A 53 -3.91 -7.30 1.39
C GLN A 53 -4.56 -5.94 1.17
N GLY A 54 -3.74 -4.89 1.12
CA GLY A 54 -4.15 -3.57 0.73
C GLY A 54 -4.32 -3.40 -0.79
N ALA A 55 -4.94 -2.31 -1.19
CA ALA A 55 -5.15 -1.97 -2.60
C ALA A 55 -3.84 -1.55 -3.28
N SER A 56 -3.62 -1.98 -4.52
CA SER A 56 -2.52 -1.46 -5.36
C SER A 56 -2.87 -0.06 -5.89
N ALA A 57 -2.95 0.92 -4.98
CA ALA A 57 -3.37 2.29 -5.22
C ALA A 57 -2.56 3.27 -4.36
N LEU A 58 -2.70 4.57 -4.62
CA LEU A 58 -2.26 5.61 -3.66
C LEU A 58 -3.23 5.67 -2.48
N GLY A 59 -2.73 6.04 -1.30
CA GLY A 59 -3.55 6.27 -0.12
C GLY A 59 -4.51 7.45 -0.32
N THR A 60 -5.78 7.23 -0.02
CA THR A 60 -6.85 8.23 -0.12
C THR A 60 -7.86 8.04 1.01
N PRO A 61 -8.71 9.05 1.30
CA PRO A 61 -9.84 8.84 2.22
C PRO A 61 -10.79 7.73 1.76
N ALA A 62 -10.98 7.57 0.45
CA ALA A 62 -11.90 6.56 -0.10
C ALA A 62 -11.44 5.12 0.17
N ASN A 63 -10.13 4.84 0.11
CA ASN A 63 -9.57 3.53 0.46
C ASN A 63 -9.06 3.47 1.91
N ARG A 64 -9.31 4.49 2.74
CA ARG A 64 -8.93 4.55 4.15
C ARG A 64 -7.41 4.43 4.39
N ASN A 65 -6.60 4.71 3.37
CA ASN A 65 -5.16 4.42 3.35
C ASN A 65 -4.84 2.91 3.49
N PHE A 66 -5.75 2.03 3.08
CA PHE A 66 -5.52 0.59 3.05
C PHE A 66 -4.83 0.19 1.75
N ILE A 67 -3.53 0.44 1.68
CA ILE A 67 -2.69 0.24 0.49
C ILE A 67 -1.51 -0.71 0.73
N SER A 68 -1.12 -0.93 1.99
CA SER A 68 -0.09 -1.87 2.40
C SER A 68 -0.68 -3.19 2.89
N ASN A 69 0.14 -4.21 2.95
CA ASN A 69 -0.19 -5.48 3.57
C ASN A 69 0.16 -5.47 5.06
N ALA A 70 -0.51 -6.33 5.82
CA ALA A 70 -0.03 -6.82 7.11
C ALA A 70 -0.15 -8.33 7.14
N ALA A 71 0.71 -8.98 7.90
CA ALA A 71 0.66 -10.43 8.08
C ALA A 71 0.52 -10.80 9.56
N PHE A 72 0.07 -12.01 9.82
CA PHE A 72 0.14 -12.56 11.17
C PHE A 72 0.35 -14.07 11.16
N VAL A 73 1.02 -14.52 12.20
CA VAL A 73 1.35 -15.93 12.39
C VAL A 73 0.69 -16.42 13.67
N VAL A 74 -0.18 -17.41 13.55
CA VAL A 74 -0.85 -18.07 14.67
C VAL A 74 0.04 -19.20 15.14
N THR A 75 0.36 -19.19 16.43
CA THR A 75 1.18 -20.21 17.08
C THR A 75 0.44 -20.81 18.26
N ALA A 76 1.00 -21.85 18.89
CA ALA A 76 0.39 -22.47 20.07
C ALA A 76 0.28 -21.51 21.28
N ASP A 77 1.19 -20.51 21.40
CA ASP A 77 1.29 -19.64 22.58
C ASP A 77 0.85 -18.19 22.30
N GLY A 78 0.35 -17.89 21.09
CA GLY A 78 -0.10 -16.55 20.71
C GLY A 78 0.13 -16.23 19.26
N VAL A 79 -0.15 -14.98 18.91
CA VAL A 79 -0.03 -14.44 17.56
C VAL A 79 1.10 -13.43 17.48
N VAL A 80 1.89 -13.51 16.40
CA VAL A 80 2.85 -12.48 16.00
C VAL A 80 2.28 -11.75 14.78
N VAL A 81 2.18 -10.42 14.85
CA VAL A 81 1.71 -9.55 13.77
C VAL A 81 2.91 -8.88 13.11
N ILE A 82 2.88 -8.70 11.81
CA ILE A 82 3.88 -7.99 11.04
C ILE A 82 3.18 -6.82 10.34
N ASP A 83 3.59 -5.60 10.70
CA ASP A 83 3.02 -4.30 10.34
C ASP A 83 1.58 -4.05 10.85
N ALA A 84 1.22 -2.76 10.93
CA ALA A 84 0.00 -2.31 11.62
C ALA A 84 -1.00 -1.62 10.69
N LEU A 85 -0.77 -1.61 9.39
CA LEU A 85 -1.56 -0.90 8.39
C LEU A 85 -1.55 0.64 8.54
N GLY A 86 -2.21 1.30 7.61
CA GLY A 86 -2.12 2.73 7.35
C GLY A 86 -3.05 3.62 8.17
N SER A 87 -3.82 3.08 9.13
CA SER A 87 -4.64 3.89 10.02
C SER A 87 -5.05 3.15 11.30
N PRO A 88 -5.38 3.88 12.39
CA PRO A 88 -5.90 3.25 13.61
C PRO A 88 -7.22 2.48 13.39
N ALA A 89 -8.04 2.91 12.44
CA ALA A 89 -9.27 2.20 12.10
C ALA A 89 -8.98 0.83 11.48
N LEU A 90 -8.06 0.78 10.51
CA LEU A 90 -7.62 -0.47 9.87
C LEU A 90 -6.95 -1.42 10.87
N ALA A 91 -6.15 -0.89 11.79
CA ALA A 91 -5.53 -1.71 12.84
C ALA A 91 -6.57 -2.35 13.78
N ARG A 92 -7.63 -1.63 14.16
CA ARG A 92 -8.74 -2.22 14.93
C ARG A 92 -9.46 -3.32 14.15
N GLU A 93 -9.66 -3.14 12.85
CA GLU A 93 -10.23 -4.18 11.99
C GLU A 93 -9.29 -5.39 11.87
N LEU A 94 -7.97 -5.17 11.78
CA LEU A 94 -6.97 -6.25 11.77
C LEU A 94 -7.01 -7.05 13.08
N VAL A 95 -7.07 -6.40 14.24
CA VAL A 95 -7.23 -7.07 15.53
C VAL A 95 -8.53 -7.90 15.58
N ALA A 96 -9.64 -7.33 15.10
CA ALA A 96 -10.91 -8.05 15.01
C ALA A 96 -10.85 -9.22 14.01
N ALA A 97 -10.14 -9.06 12.88
CA ALA A 97 -9.93 -10.11 11.90
C ALA A 97 -9.12 -11.28 12.49
N ILE A 98 -8.05 -10.99 13.23
CA ILE A 98 -7.25 -12.00 13.93
C ILE A 98 -8.13 -12.76 14.95
N ALA A 99 -8.97 -12.06 15.71
CA ALA A 99 -9.87 -12.69 16.68
C ALA A 99 -10.93 -13.61 16.04
N ARG A 100 -11.29 -13.39 14.77
CA ARG A 100 -12.16 -14.32 14.01
C ARG A 100 -11.40 -15.60 13.60
N VAL A 101 -10.10 -15.51 13.40
CA VAL A 101 -9.27 -16.65 12.96
C VAL A 101 -8.85 -17.52 14.14
N THR A 102 -8.52 -16.92 15.30
CA THR A 102 -7.98 -17.66 16.44
C THR A 102 -8.33 -16.99 17.77
N PRO A 103 -8.57 -17.78 18.83
CA PRO A 103 -8.70 -17.27 20.20
C PRO A 103 -7.35 -16.91 20.83
N GLN A 104 -6.24 -17.22 20.19
CA GLN A 104 -4.90 -16.93 20.72
C GLN A 104 -4.66 -15.42 20.84
N PRO A 105 -4.08 -14.94 21.96
CA PRO A 105 -3.79 -13.53 22.14
C PRO A 105 -2.66 -13.06 21.24
N ILE A 106 -2.73 -11.82 20.76
CA ILE A 106 -1.61 -11.17 20.09
C ILE A 106 -0.52 -10.89 21.14
N ARG A 107 0.70 -11.36 20.90
CA ARG A 107 1.85 -11.22 21.81
C ARG A 107 2.87 -10.22 21.33
N HIS A 108 3.14 -10.20 20.03
CA HIS A 108 4.17 -9.38 19.42
C HIS A 108 3.67 -8.73 18.14
N LEU A 109 4.17 -7.55 17.87
CA LEU A 109 4.12 -6.92 16.57
C LEU A 109 5.54 -6.56 16.13
N VAL A 110 5.89 -6.90 14.89
CA VAL A 110 7.16 -6.52 14.27
C VAL A 110 6.86 -5.49 13.19
N VAL A 111 7.58 -4.37 13.23
CA VAL A 111 7.52 -3.32 12.21
C VAL A 111 8.62 -3.59 11.19
N THR A 112 8.25 -3.69 9.91
CA THR A 112 9.23 -3.86 8.84
C THR A 112 9.99 -2.57 8.56
N HIS A 113 9.31 -1.43 8.54
CA HIS A 113 9.88 -0.09 8.38
C HIS A 113 8.87 0.98 8.79
N TYR A 114 9.28 2.24 8.88
CA TYR A 114 8.47 3.32 9.43
C TYR A 114 7.76 4.19 8.37
N HIS A 115 7.26 3.61 7.27
CA HIS A 115 6.35 4.35 6.39
C HIS A 115 4.92 4.38 6.93
N ALA A 116 4.21 5.45 6.61
CA ALA A 116 2.90 5.81 7.15
C ALA A 116 1.85 4.69 7.04
N ASP A 117 1.82 4.00 5.92
CA ASP A 117 0.86 2.92 5.64
C ASP A 117 1.19 1.61 6.36
N HIS A 118 2.35 1.50 7.00
CA HIS A 118 2.74 0.36 7.84
C HIS A 118 2.62 0.65 9.34
N ILE A 119 2.67 1.94 9.75
CA ILE A 119 2.83 2.29 11.17
C ILE A 119 1.69 3.07 11.81
N TYR A 120 0.80 3.72 11.05
CA TYR A 120 -0.22 4.56 11.69
C TYR A 120 -1.24 3.78 12.51
N GLY A 121 -1.31 2.46 12.34
CA GLY A 121 -2.08 1.57 13.21
C GLY A 121 -1.40 1.18 14.53
N LEU A 122 -0.09 1.41 14.70
CA LEU A 122 0.70 0.95 15.86
C LEU A 122 0.12 1.37 17.20
N GLN A 123 -0.50 2.55 17.29
CA GLN A 123 -1.10 3.01 18.53
C GLN A 123 -2.16 2.05 19.10
N VAL A 124 -2.89 1.34 18.24
CA VAL A 124 -3.91 0.37 18.68
C VAL A 124 -3.26 -0.81 19.38
N PHE A 125 -2.18 -1.34 18.83
CA PHE A 125 -1.42 -2.43 19.43
C PHE A 125 -0.72 -2.00 20.72
N LYS A 126 -0.20 -0.78 20.74
CA LYS A 126 0.43 -0.20 21.95
C LYS A 126 -0.57 -0.07 23.09
N ASP A 127 -1.78 0.43 22.80
CA ASP A 127 -2.83 0.61 23.78
C ASP A 127 -3.37 -0.74 24.32
N LEU A 128 -3.23 -1.81 23.53
CA LEU A 128 -3.52 -3.20 23.94
C LEU A 128 -2.38 -3.85 24.74
N GLY A 129 -1.27 -3.15 24.96
CA GLY A 129 -0.11 -3.68 25.70
C GLY A 129 0.72 -4.70 24.89
N ILE A 130 0.58 -4.73 23.57
CA ILE A 130 1.34 -5.63 22.69
C ILE A 130 2.77 -5.11 22.57
N THR A 131 3.75 -5.99 22.73
CA THR A 131 5.17 -5.65 22.54
C THR A 131 5.47 -5.38 21.08
N ILE A 132 5.95 -4.18 20.78
CA ILE A 132 6.34 -3.75 19.43
C ILE A 132 7.85 -3.84 19.29
N THR A 133 8.32 -4.51 18.24
CA THR A 133 9.75 -4.64 17.90
C THR A 133 10.02 -4.01 16.54
N ALA A 134 11.10 -3.24 16.40
CA ALA A 134 11.52 -2.61 15.15
C ALA A 134 13.06 -2.48 15.09
N HIS A 135 13.58 -2.14 13.91
CA HIS A 135 14.99 -1.85 13.73
C HIS A 135 15.37 -0.51 14.37
N GLN A 136 16.55 -0.45 15.04
CA GLN A 136 16.97 0.71 15.83
C GLN A 136 17.06 2.01 15.04
N GLN A 137 17.36 1.98 13.74
CA GLN A 137 17.41 3.17 12.91
C GLN A 137 16.05 3.83 12.72
N GLY A 138 14.95 3.14 12.98
CA GLY A 138 13.60 3.72 13.02
C GLY A 138 13.43 4.82 14.07
N GLN A 139 14.30 4.85 15.11
CA GLN A 139 14.33 5.95 16.08
C GLN A 139 14.67 7.29 15.41
N ALA A 140 15.62 7.28 14.47
CA ALA A 140 16.02 8.49 13.76
C ALA A 140 14.83 9.07 12.95
N TYR A 141 14.06 8.21 12.28
CA TYR A 141 12.83 8.64 11.61
C TYR A 141 11.82 9.24 12.59
N LEU A 142 11.50 8.55 13.68
CA LEU A 142 10.50 9.01 14.65
C LEU A 142 10.81 10.37 15.27
N HIS A 143 12.11 10.70 15.45
CA HIS A 143 12.56 11.98 15.98
C HIS A 143 12.82 13.05 14.90
N SER A 144 12.60 12.74 13.64
CA SER A 144 12.83 13.67 12.53
C SER A 144 11.65 14.63 12.32
N ASP A 145 11.96 15.82 11.82
CA ASP A 145 10.94 16.76 11.35
C ASP A 145 10.09 16.15 10.21
N ASN A 146 10.70 15.31 9.35
CA ASN A 146 10.01 14.65 8.26
C ASN A 146 8.86 13.77 8.75
N ALA A 147 9.03 13.01 9.83
CA ALA A 147 7.97 12.18 10.39
C ALA A 147 6.78 13.03 10.89
N GLN A 148 7.06 14.16 11.54
CA GLN A 148 6.04 15.08 12.04
C GLN A 148 5.33 15.79 10.89
N LEU A 149 6.07 16.25 9.89
CA LEU A 149 5.51 16.88 8.69
C LEU A 149 4.64 15.88 7.89
N ARG A 150 5.11 14.64 7.74
CA ARG A 150 4.32 13.60 7.06
C ARG A 150 3.04 13.28 7.82
N LEU A 151 3.09 13.15 9.15
CA LEU A 151 1.89 12.93 9.95
C LEU A 151 0.92 14.11 9.85
N LYS A 152 1.42 15.36 9.89
CA LYS A 152 0.60 16.55 9.70
C LYS A 152 -0.10 16.55 8.35
N ALA A 153 0.64 16.32 7.27
CA ALA A 153 0.07 16.22 5.91
C ALA A 153 -0.96 15.08 5.82
N SER A 154 -0.67 13.92 6.42
CA SER A 154 -1.60 12.79 6.43
C SER A 154 -2.92 13.10 7.13
N ARG A 155 -2.92 13.94 8.18
CA ARG A 155 -4.17 14.37 8.85
C ARG A 155 -5.05 15.23 7.95
N GLU A 156 -4.47 15.94 6.99
CA GLU A 156 -5.21 16.74 6.01
C GLU A 156 -5.65 15.88 4.82
N GLU A 157 -4.73 15.05 4.28
CA GLU A 157 -4.92 14.26 3.07
C GLU A 157 -5.83 13.03 3.27
N LEU A 158 -5.81 12.43 4.48
CA LEU A 158 -6.43 11.14 4.78
C LEU A 158 -7.55 11.24 5.83
N ALA A 159 -8.03 12.46 6.15
CA ALA A 159 -9.18 12.61 7.05
C ALA A 159 -10.40 11.84 6.52
N PRO A 160 -11.23 11.25 7.40
CA PRO A 160 -11.15 11.25 8.86
C PRO A 160 -10.32 10.10 9.47
N TRP A 161 -9.64 9.30 8.64
CA TRP A 161 -8.96 8.07 9.09
C TRP A 161 -7.66 8.33 9.84
N ILE A 162 -6.98 9.42 9.48
CA ILE A 162 -5.84 9.98 10.19
C ILE A 162 -6.31 11.34 10.73
N ASP A 163 -6.25 11.50 12.04
CA ASP A 163 -6.81 12.65 12.75
C ASP A 163 -5.83 13.22 13.80
N ALA A 164 -6.31 14.16 14.61
CA ALA A 164 -5.52 14.79 15.66
C ALA A 164 -5.05 13.80 16.74
N GLN A 165 -5.72 12.66 16.90
CA GLN A 165 -5.38 11.63 17.89
C GLN A 165 -4.39 10.58 17.35
N THR A 166 -4.20 10.55 16.02
CA THR A 166 -3.22 9.67 15.41
C THR A 166 -1.80 10.12 15.79
N ARG A 167 -1.00 9.20 16.30
CA ARG A 167 0.35 9.48 16.80
C ARG A 167 1.39 8.53 16.26
N LEU A 168 2.62 8.99 16.19
CA LEU A 168 3.78 8.13 15.96
C LEU A 168 4.08 7.35 17.24
N VAL A 169 4.33 6.05 17.08
CA VAL A 169 4.54 5.13 18.22
C VAL A 169 5.92 4.52 18.13
N PRO A 170 6.78 4.71 19.14
CA PRO A 170 8.07 4.02 19.20
C PRO A 170 7.89 2.54 19.55
N ALA A 171 8.79 1.71 19.05
CA ALA A 171 8.87 0.32 19.46
C ALA A 171 9.27 0.18 20.94
N ASP A 172 8.91 -0.93 21.56
CA ASP A 172 9.33 -1.32 22.89
C ASP A 172 10.71 -1.98 22.88
N ARG A 173 11.03 -2.64 21.78
CA ARG A 173 12.30 -3.34 21.55
C ARG A 173 12.91 -2.89 20.23
N TRP A 174 14.16 -2.51 20.30
CA TRP A 174 14.93 -2.09 19.15
C TRP A 174 16.00 -3.14 18.85
N VAL A 175 16.10 -3.57 17.59
CA VAL A 175 17.09 -4.54 17.14
C VAL A 175 18.04 -3.88 16.14
N SER A 176 19.33 -4.23 16.20
CA SER A 176 20.38 -3.77 15.27
C SER A 176 20.94 -4.89 14.42
N ASP A 177 20.81 -6.12 14.93
CA ASP A 177 21.39 -7.31 14.33
C ASP A 177 20.34 -8.38 14.14
N THR A 178 20.71 -9.44 13.43
CA THR A 178 19.84 -10.62 13.27
C THR A 178 19.39 -11.11 14.63
N THR A 179 18.11 -11.02 14.90
CA THR A 179 17.48 -11.40 16.16
C THR A 179 16.56 -12.61 15.93
N ARG A 180 16.64 -13.58 16.83
CA ARG A 180 15.79 -14.78 16.77
C ARG A 180 14.97 -14.90 18.02
N PHE A 181 13.72 -15.32 17.86
CA PHE A 181 12.88 -15.74 18.98
C PHE A 181 11.95 -16.87 18.53
N THR A 182 11.46 -17.61 19.50
CA THR A 182 10.47 -18.66 19.26
C THR A 182 9.21 -18.36 20.05
N LEU A 183 8.05 -18.53 19.41
CA LEU A 183 6.75 -18.48 20.07
C LEU A 183 5.92 -19.68 19.62
N GLY A 184 5.39 -20.46 20.56
CA GLY A 184 4.53 -21.61 20.28
C GLY A 184 5.08 -22.59 19.24
N GLY A 185 6.41 -22.85 19.29
CA GLY A 185 7.11 -23.76 18.38
C GLY A 185 7.47 -23.19 17.01
N VAL A 186 7.10 -21.94 16.71
CA VAL A 186 7.49 -21.23 15.46
C VAL A 186 8.70 -20.35 15.74
N GLU A 187 9.77 -20.52 14.92
CA GLU A 187 10.95 -19.67 14.94
C GLU A 187 10.74 -18.47 14.04
N PHE A 188 11.01 -17.28 14.57
CA PHE A 188 11.02 -15.99 13.87
C PHE A 188 12.44 -15.47 13.81
N VAL A 189 12.92 -15.15 12.60
CA VAL A 189 14.21 -14.52 12.38
C VAL A 189 13.97 -13.11 11.87
N LEU A 190 14.28 -12.12 12.70
CA LEU A 190 14.26 -10.72 12.34
C LEU A 190 15.62 -10.37 11.73
N GLN A 191 15.65 -10.09 10.44
CA GLN A 191 16.87 -9.82 9.70
C GLN A 191 16.91 -8.38 9.23
N PRO A 192 17.84 -7.53 9.74
CA PRO A 192 18.09 -6.22 9.16
C PRO A 192 18.47 -6.32 7.69
N ALA A 193 17.80 -5.56 6.85
CA ALA A 193 18.00 -5.53 5.41
C ALA A 193 18.39 -4.15 4.89
N GLY A 194 18.13 -3.11 5.69
CA GLY A 194 18.50 -1.73 5.39
C GLY A 194 20.00 -1.44 5.51
N PRO A 195 20.44 -0.25 5.05
CA PRO A 195 19.60 0.65 4.27
C PRO A 195 19.27 0.08 2.88
N ALA A 196 18.02 0.18 2.48
CA ALA A 196 17.52 -0.30 1.19
C ALA A 196 16.34 0.56 0.72
N HIS A 197 15.08 0.14 0.91
CA HIS A 197 13.89 0.97 0.70
C HIS A 197 13.84 2.11 1.74
N THR A 198 14.17 1.78 2.99
CA THR A 198 14.42 2.73 4.08
C THR A 198 15.74 2.39 4.79
N PRO A 199 16.29 3.31 5.62
CA PRO A 199 17.46 2.98 6.44
C PRO A 199 17.24 1.82 7.41
N GLU A 200 16.01 1.65 7.89
CA GLU A 200 15.63 0.73 8.96
C GLU A 200 14.91 -0.54 8.48
N ASP A 201 14.99 -0.88 7.22
CA ASP A 201 14.30 -2.08 6.70
C ASP A 201 14.65 -3.33 7.48
N LEU A 202 13.61 -4.03 7.90
CA LEU A 202 13.64 -5.29 8.62
C LEU A 202 12.75 -6.30 7.92
N VAL A 203 13.26 -7.49 7.64
CA VAL A 203 12.44 -8.59 7.12
C VAL A 203 12.24 -9.64 8.20
N VAL A 204 11.14 -10.38 8.11
CA VAL A 204 10.84 -11.51 8.99
C VAL A 204 10.91 -12.79 8.18
N VAL A 205 11.77 -13.71 8.61
CA VAL A 205 11.91 -15.04 7.99
C VAL A 205 11.37 -16.08 8.94
N LEU A 206 10.57 -17.00 8.41
CA LEU A 206 10.13 -18.23 9.07
C LEU A 206 10.87 -19.39 8.39
N PRO A 207 12.04 -19.82 8.92
CA PRO A 207 12.93 -20.70 8.17
C PRO A 207 12.32 -22.08 7.89
N ARG A 208 11.63 -22.67 8.87
CA ARG A 208 11.02 -24.02 8.72
C ARG A 208 9.85 -24.00 7.73
N GLN A 209 9.10 -22.90 7.66
CA GLN A 209 7.98 -22.71 6.75
C GLN A 209 8.44 -22.27 5.34
N GLY A 210 9.67 -21.78 5.21
CA GLY A 210 10.20 -21.22 3.97
C GLY A 210 9.45 -19.95 3.55
N VAL A 211 9.07 -19.10 4.52
CA VAL A 211 8.31 -17.85 4.30
C VAL A 211 9.18 -16.64 4.59
N LEU A 212 9.14 -15.66 3.71
CA LEU A 212 9.73 -14.34 3.86
C LEU A 212 8.63 -13.28 3.88
N MET A 213 8.56 -12.48 4.94
CA MET A 213 7.77 -11.27 5.01
C MET A 213 8.71 -10.11 4.75
N ALA A 214 8.63 -9.55 3.53
CA ALA A 214 9.68 -8.72 2.96
C ALA A 214 9.49 -7.22 3.21
N GLY A 215 8.33 -6.79 3.73
CA GLY A 215 8.00 -5.37 3.74
C GLY A 215 8.13 -4.76 2.34
N ASP A 216 8.49 -3.51 2.27
CA ASP A 216 8.62 -2.76 1.01
C ASP A 216 9.92 -3.00 0.25
N LEU A 217 10.70 -4.01 0.68
CA LEU A 217 11.75 -4.53 -0.21
C LEU A 217 11.16 -5.20 -1.45
N VAL A 218 9.89 -5.63 -1.39
CA VAL A 218 9.20 -6.24 -2.52
C VAL A 218 7.81 -5.63 -2.72
N PHE A 219 7.60 -5.15 -3.93
CA PHE A 219 6.31 -4.71 -4.44
C PHE A 219 5.87 -5.68 -5.54
N ARG A 220 4.70 -6.27 -5.38
CA ARG A 220 4.20 -7.25 -6.33
C ARG A 220 2.97 -6.75 -7.07
N GLY A 221 2.99 -6.90 -8.41
CA GLY A 221 1.86 -6.48 -9.26
C GLY A 221 1.67 -4.97 -9.36
N ARG A 222 2.71 -4.18 -9.05
CA ARG A 222 2.73 -2.71 -9.21
C ARG A 222 4.17 -2.21 -9.33
N VAL A 223 4.35 -0.96 -9.77
CA VAL A 223 5.65 -0.30 -9.71
C VAL A 223 6.03 -0.04 -8.25
N PRO A 224 7.26 -0.37 -7.83
CA PRO A 224 7.79 -0.02 -6.52
C PRO A 224 7.74 1.50 -6.27
N PHE A 225 7.63 1.88 -5.02
CA PHE A 225 7.89 3.25 -4.59
C PHE A 225 9.35 3.36 -4.12
N VAL A 226 10.18 4.01 -4.93
CA VAL A 226 11.61 4.14 -4.62
C VAL A 226 11.89 5.29 -3.66
N GLY A 227 11.12 6.40 -3.76
CA GLY A 227 11.31 7.53 -2.87
C GLY A 227 12.74 8.05 -2.89
N GLN A 228 13.32 8.21 -1.71
CA GLN A 228 14.71 8.60 -1.49
C GLN A 228 15.62 7.41 -1.14
N ALA A 229 15.21 6.19 -1.48
CA ALA A 229 15.95 4.97 -1.19
C ALA A 229 17.33 4.97 -1.87
N ASP A 230 18.28 4.32 -1.23
CA ASP A 230 19.53 3.94 -1.89
C ASP A 230 19.28 2.70 -2.75
N SER A 231 18.93 2.94 -4.02
CA SER A 231 18.61 1.87 -4.96
C SER A 231 19.76 0.87 -5.19
N GLY A 232 21.02 1.27 -4.97
CA GLY A 232 22.16 0.37 -5.03
C GLY A 232 22.19 -0.61 -3.87
N ARG A 233 22.09 -0.09 -2.65
CA ARG A 233 22.01 -0.92 -1.43
C ARG A 233 20.75 -1.79 -1.39
N TRP A 234 19.65 -1.29 -1.96
CA TRP A 234 18.43 -2.09 -2.09
C TRP A 234 18.64 -3.29 -3.02
N ILE A 235 19.34 -3.13 -4.16
CA ILE A 235 19.74 -4.25 -5.04
C ILE A 235 20.61 -5.24 -4.27
N GLU A 236 21.58 -4.78 -3.46
CA GLU A 236 22.40 -5.64 -2.62
C GLU A 236 21.58 -6.41 -1.59
N ALA A 237 20.61 -5.75 -0.95
CA ALA A 237 19.69 -6.41 -0.02
C ALA A 237 18.88 -7.52 -0.71
N LEU A 238 18.31 -7.24 -1.88
CA LEU A 238 17.58 -8.23 -2.67
C LEU A 238 18.47 -9.41 -3.08
N ASN A 239 19.73 -9.16 -3.45
CA ASN A 239 20.69 -10.23 -3.78
C ASN A 239 20.99 -11.11 -2.54
N ARG A 240 21.09 -10.52 -1.34
CA ARG A 240 21.21 -11.31 -0.09
C ARG A 240 19.97 -12.16 0.16
N LEU A 241 18.76 -11.60 -0.03
CA LEU A 241 17.50 -12.33 0.18
C LEU A 241 17.33 -13.48 -0.84
N LEU A 242 17.85 -13.34 -2.05
CA LEU A 242 17.87 -14.42 -3.07
C LEU A 242 18.69 -15.64 -2.65
N SER A 243 19.61 -15.51 -1.68
CA SER A 243 20.36 -16.66 -1.14
C SER A 243 19.60 -17.43 -0.05
N TYR A 244 18.43 -16.97 0.38
CA TYR A 244 17.64 -17.63 1.40
C TYR A 244 16.81 -18.77 0.80
N ASP A 245 16.69 -19.88 1.53
CA ASP A 245 15.78 -20.97 1.17
C ASP A 245 14.34 -20.61 1.54
N VAL A 246 13.76 -19.68 0.77
CA VAL A 246 12.36 -19.25 0.93
C VAL A 246 11.60 -19.49 -0.37
N ARG A 247 10.40 -20.02 -0.23
CA ARG A 247 9.50 -20.31 -1.36
C ARG A 247 8.34 -19.35 -1.42
N THR A 248 7.83 -18.96 -0.27
CA THR A 248 6.68 -18.06 -0.16
C THR A 248 7.15 -16.68 0.30
N ILE A 249 6.61 -15.66 -0.35
CA ILE A 249 6.88 -14.26 0.00
C ILE A 249 5.58 -13.53 0.29
N VAL A 250 5.60 -12.73 1.37
CA VAL A 250 4.60 -11.70 1.68
C VAL A 250 5.26 -10.36 1.41
N PRO A 251 4.89 -9.68 0.32
CA PRO A 251 5.42 -8.34 0.00
C PRO A 251 4.76 -7.28 0.89
N GLY A 252 5.34 -6.09 0.97
CA GLY A 252 4.69 -4.94 1.61
C GLY A 252 3.45 -4.48 0.84
N HIS A 253 3.44 -4.68 -0.48
CA HIS A 253 2.31 -4.36 -1.36
C HIS A 253 2.07 -5.43 -2.41
N GLY A 254 0.80 -5.72 -2.66
CA GLY A 254 0.36 -6.71 -3.65
C GLY A 254 0.17 -8.12 -3.06
N PRO A 255 -0.23 -9.09 -3.88
CA PRO A 255 -0.56 -10.42 -3.38
C PRO A 255 0.66 -11.21 -2.90
N ALA A 256 0.48 -12.10 -1.91
CA ALA A 256 1.49 -13.11 -1.57
C ALA A 256 1.78 -14.03 -2.76
N SER A 257 2.93 -14.69 -2.74
CA SER A 257 3.37 -15.53 -3.84
C SER A 257 4.17 -16.74 -3.34
N THR A 258 4.08 -17.83 -4.08
CA THR A 258 4.94 -19.02 -3.93
C THR A 258 6.14 -19.02 -4.89
N SER A 259 6.40 -17.88 -5.54
CA SER A 259 7.49 -17.66 -6.48
C SER A 259 8.46 -16.60 -5.97
N ALA A 260 8.90 -16.74 -4.70
CA ALA A 260 9.70 -15.73 -4.00
C ALA A 260 10.93 -15.26 -4.82
N VAL A 261 11.64 -16.17 -5.46
CA VAL A 261 12.82 -15.84 -6.29
C VAL A 261 12.44 -14.91 -7.44
N ALA A 262 11.36 -15.20 -8.17
CA ALA A 262 10.92 -14.38 -9.29
C ALA A 262 10.47 -12.98 -8.84
N ASP A 263 9.80 -12.88 -7.70
CA ASP A 263 9.33 -11.59 -7.16
C ASP A 263 10.49 -10.70 -6.67
N LEU A 264 11.47 -11.30 -6.01
CA LEU A 264 12.73 -10.62 -5.63
C LEU A 264 13.50 -10.13 -6.87
N GLN A 265 13.59 -10.98 -7.89
CA GLN A 265 14.25 -10.63 -9.15
C GLN A 265 13.53 -9.50 -9.88
N LEU A 266 12.19 -9.53 -9.93
CA LEU A 266 11.41 -8.51 -10.62
C LEU A 266 11.64 -7.12 -10.00
N THR A 267 11.63 -7.00 -8.67
CA THR A 267 11.92 -5.74 -7.97
C THR A 267 13.36 -5.31 -8.23
N ARG A 268 14.32 -6.23 -8.14
CA ARG A 268 15.73 -5.96 -8.42
C ARG A 268 15.94 -5.46 -9.85
N ASP A 269 15.34 -6.11 -10.82
CA ASP A 269 15.51 -5.80 -12.24
C ASP A 269 14.93 -4.42 -12.59
N TYR A 270 13.83 -4.02 -11.93
CA TYR A 270 13.30 -2.65 -12.03
C TYR A 270 14.32 -1.61 -11.47
N LEU A 271 14.87 -1.85 -10.30
CA LEU A 271 15.88 -0.96 -9.71
C LEU A 271 17.16 -0.89 -10.57
N GLN A 272 17.60 -2.01 -11.11
CA GLN A 272 18.74 -2.05 -12.03
C GLN A 272 18.45 -1.28 -13.33
N HIS A 273 17.22 -1.38 -13.85
CA HIS A 273 16.81 -0.62 -15.02
C HIS A 273 16.85 0.89 -14.76
N LEU A 274 16.29 1.35 -13.62
CA LEU A 274 16.38 2.75 -13.20
C LEU A 274 17.85 3.23 -13.12
N ARG A 275 18.72 2.46 -12.46
CA ARG A 275 20.13 2.84 -12.28
C ARG A 275 20.91 2.84 -13.59
N ARG A 276 20.65 1.91 -14.49
CA ARG A 276 21.30 1.93 -15.84
C ARG A 276 20.88 3.15 -16.62
N THR A 277 19.57 3.36 -16.79
CA THR A 277 19.06 4.41 -17.65
C THR A 277 19.36 5.81 -17.10
N MET A 278 19.09 6.04 -15.83
CA MET A 278 19.29 7.35 -15.19
C MET A 278 20.75 7.58 -14.80
N GLY A 279 21.48 6.54 -14.42
CA GLY A 279 22.89 6.66 -14.08
C GLY A 279 23.77 6.94 -15.30
N ASP A 280 23.47 6.32 -16.45
CA ASP A 280 24.16 6.65 -17.71
C ASP A 280 23.91 8.13 -18.10
N ALA A 281 22.68 8.59 -18.00
CA ALA A 281 22.32 9.96 -18.28
C ALA A 281 23.04 10.97 -17.34
N ALA A 282 23.04 10.70 -16.04
CA ALA A 282 23.71 11.54 -15.04
C ALA A 282 25.22 11.65 -15.31
N ARG A 283 25.88 10.52 -15.60
CA ARG A 283 27.32 10.51 -15.95
C ARG A 283 27.65 11.26 -17.22
N ASN A 284 26.75 11.25 -18.20
CA ASN A 284 26.91 11.94 -19.47
C ASN A 284 26.39 13.39 -19.44
N LEU A 285 25.97 13.89 -18.28
CA LEU A 285 25.38 15.24 -18.11
C LEU A 285 24.17 15.45 -19.03
N GLU A 286 23.45 14.38 -19.38
CA GLU A 286 22.22 14.46 -20.16
C GLU A 286 21.07 14.96 -19.25
N PRO A 287 20.30 15.98 -19.69
CA PRO A 287 19.18 16.47 -18.90
C PRO A 287 18.17 15.37 -18.59
N PHE A 288 17.69 15.33 -17.36
CA PHE A 288 16.75 14.29 -16.89
C PHE A 288 15.54 14.13 -17.82
N GLU A 289 14.93 15.22 -18.28
CA GLU A 289 13.72 15.14 -19.12
C GLU A 289 14.00 14.45 -20.45
N GLU A 290 15.16 14.67 -21.05
CA GLU A 290 15.56 14.01 -22.29
C GLU A 290 15.87 12.53 -22.05
N ALA A 291 16.60 12.23 -20.99
CA ALA A 291 16.92 10.87 -20.59
C ALA A 291 15.68 10.03 -20.28
N TYR A 292 14.73 10.62 -19.52
CA TYR A 292 13.49 9.95 -19.18
C TYR A 292 12.60 9.68 -20.41
N ALA A 293 12.53 10.63 -21.33
CA ALA A 293 11.76 10.49 -22.56
C ALA A 293 12.34 9.45 -23.53
N LYS A 294 13.66 9.27 -23.56
CA LYS A 294 14.36 8.28 -24.40
C LYS A 294 14.35 6.86 -23.80
N ALA A 295 14.16 6.76 -22.48
CA ALA A 295 14.24 5.48 -21.80
C ALA A 295 13.09 4.54 -22.21
N ASP A 296 13.42 3.26 -22.41
CA ASP A 296 12.43 2.22 -22.69
C ASP A 296 11.77 1.75 -21.38
N TRP A 297 10.52 2.13 -21.18
CA TRP A 297 9.71 1.73 -20.04
C TRP A 297 8.71 0.60 -20.36
N SER A 298 8.78 -0.02 -21.54
CA SER A 298 7.80 -0.99 -22.03
C SER A 298 7.57 -2.17 -21.07
N ALA A 299 8.63 -2.63 -20.40
CA ALA A 299 8.58 -3.72 -19.44
C ALA A 299 7.75 -3.39 -18.18
N TYR A 300 7.56 -2.10 -17.86
CA TYR A 300 6.94 -1.64 -16.61
C TYR A 300 5.71 -0.76 -16.82
N ALA A 301 5.52 -0.19 -18.01
CA ALA A 301 4.47 0.79 -18.30
C ALA A 301 3.03 0.25 -18.10
N HIS A 302 2.84 -1.06 -18.17
CA HIS A 302 1.57 -1.73 -17.95
C HIS A 302 1.23 -1.94 -16.47
N LEU A 303 2.20 -1.77 -15.56
CA LEU A 303 2.00 -2.03 -14.13
C LEU A 303 1.17 -0.91 -13.47
N PRO A 304 0.31 -1.26 -12.53
CA PRO A 304 -0.36 -0.29 -11.67
C PRO A 304 0.62 0.72 -11.08
N LEU A 305 0.17 1.95 -10.92
CA LEU A 305 0.93 3.09 -10.39
C LEU A 305 2.15 3.52 -11.22
N PHE A 306 2.35 2.98 -12.43
CA PHE A 306 3.45 3.42 -13.29
C PHE A 306 3.42 4.94 -13.51
N LYS A 307 2.27 5.48 -13.93
CA LYS A 307 2.13 6.93 -14.18
C LYS A 307 2.33 7.79 -12.93
N ALA A 308 2.00 7.26 -11.74
CA ALA A 308 2.11 7.98 -10.49
C ALA A 308 3.52 7.95 -9.89
N ALA A 309 4.27 6.86 -10.09
CA ALA A 309 5.52 6.62 -9.38
C ALA A 309 6.77 6.60 -10.28
N ASN A 310 6.68 6.09 -11.52
CA ASN A 310 7.88 5.81 -12.30
C ASN A 310 8.76 7.05 -12.57
N ARG A 311 8.14 8.18 -12.91
CA ARG A 311 8.89 9.40 -13.21
C ARG A 311 9.62 9.94 -11.98
N ILE A 312 8.98 9.92 -10.81
CA ILE A 312 9.63 10.36 -9.57
C ILE A 312 10.71 9.36 -9.11
N ASN A 313 10.49 8.06 -9.30
CA ASN A 313 11.51 7.04 -9.04
C ASN A 313 12.75 7.25 -9.91
N ALA A 314 12.54 7.52 -11.21
CA ALA A 314 13.62 7.81 -12.16
C ALA A 314 14.36 9.10 -11.78
N TYR A 315 13.63 10.16 -11.42
CA TYR A 315 14.24 11.44 -11.02
C TYR A 315 15.08 11.31 -9.76
N ASN A 316 14.55 10.67 -8.72
CA ASN A 316 15.29 10.45 -7.47
C ASN A 316 16.54 9.58 -7.71
N THR A 317 16.42 8.56 -8.57
CA THR A 317 17.58 7.73 -8.96
C THR A 317 18.60 8.54 -9.74
N TYR A 318 18.17 9.42 -10.66
CA TYR A 318 19.07 10.32 -11.40
C TYR A 318 19.86 11.21 -10.43
N LEU A 319 19.19 11.87 -9.48
CA LEU A 319 19.85 12.71 -8.47
C LEU A 319 20.82 11.93 -7.58
N LEU A 320 20.43 10.72 -7.15
CA LEU A 320 21.33 9.84 -6.38
C LEU A 320 22.60 9.50 -7.17
N MET A 321 22.45 9.21 -8.45
CA MET A 321 23.58 8.84 -9.33
C MET A 321 24.45 10.05 -9.65
N GLU A 322 23.87 11.25 -9.82
CA GLU A 322 24.61 12.49 -10.02
C GLU A 322 25.49 12.83 -8.79
N GLN A 323 24.95 12.70 -7.58
CA GLN A 323 25.69 12.93 -6.33
C GLN A 323 26.80 11.88 -6.08
N SER A 324 26.68 10.70 -6.70
CA SER A 324 27.65 9.60 -6.56
C SER A 324 28.69 9.59 -7.67
N ALA A 325 28.60 10.50 -8.63
CA ALA A 325 29.61 10.66 -9.68
C ALA A 325 30.91 11.23 -9.05
N PRO A 326 32.09 10.73 -9.45
CA PRO A 326 33.38 11.16 -8.89
C PRO A 326 33.70 12.63 -9.21
#